data_5a4e6af2e7b2e9c8871f70c006df5027
#
_entry.id   5a4e6af2e7b2e9c8871f70c006df5027
#
_cell.length_a   1.000
_cell.length_b   1.000
_cell.length_c   1.000
_cell.angle_alpha   90.00
_cell.angle_beta   90.00
_cell.angle_gamma   90.00
#
_symmetry.space_group_name_H-M   'P 1'
#
loop_
_entity.id
_entity.type
_entity.pdbx_description
1 polymer ?
#
loop_
_entity_poly.entity_id
_entity_poly.type
_entity_poly.pdbx_seq_one_letter_code
_entity_poly.pdbx_strand_id
1 'polypeptide(L)'
;TEEGLSLEPYVRNYRGISERVLESAGVYFTKTPDGKESVHYTYPHATKSRQLPKYITTQGTLDSFFGQDDYTGGKTITITEGEEDRLSVIQMMGDWPCVSVPNASPSKQFWTNAREYLGSFDKIVLSVDNDEPGDALAHKFFQLFPGKVYRVNHGKHKDANAFLQEGEQQEYKTAWWNASKVKPDNVNTTAEDFLKVYDETPNYEYF
;
A
#
# COMPACT_ATOMS: atom_id res chain seq x y z
N THR A 1 2.66 -6.34 40.87
CA THR A 1 1.50 -6.76 40.08
C THR A 1 1.27 -5.72 39.02
N GLU A 2 1.75 -5.97 37.80
CA GLU A 2 1.41 -5.20 36.62
C GLU A 2 -0.07 -5.46 36.33
N GLU A 3 -0.93 -4.56 36.72
CA GLU A 3 -2.26 -4.48 36.18
C GLU A 3 -2.13 -4.13 34.72
N GLY A 4 -2.25 -5.13 33.84
CA GLY A 4 -2.26 -4.96 32.41
C GLY A 4 -3.40 -4.00 32.05
N LEU A 5 -3.05 -2.79 31.58
CA LEU A 5 -3.99 -1.83 31.02
C LEU A 5 -4.68 -2.50 29.83
N SER A 6 -5.87 -3.01 30.04
CA SER A 6 -6.75 -3.48 28.96
C SER A 6 -7.18 -2.26 28.15
N LEU A 7 -6.58 -2.08 26.99
CA LEU A 7 -7.03 -1.06 26.03
C LEU A 7 -8.23 -1.66 25.27
N GLU A 8 -9.39 -1.06 25.44
CA GLU A 8 -10.58 -1.47 24.69
C GLU A 8 -10.44 -0.99 23.24
N PRO A 9 -10.42 -1.92 22.25
CA PRO A 9 -10.42 -1.55 20.85
C PRO A 9 -11.77 -0.93 20.46
N TYR A 10 -11.73 0.12 19.64
CA TYR A 10 -12.92 0.75 19.06
C TYR A 10 -12.67 1.13 17.60
N VAL A 11 -13.74 1.34 16.84
CA VAL A 11 -13.69 1.77 15.44
C VAL A 11 -14.35 3.14 15.32
N ARG A 12 -13.82 3.98 14.45
CA ARG A 12 -14.38 5.32 14.16
C ARG A 12 -14.18 5.66 12.68
N ASN A 13 -14.94 6.65 12.21
CA ASN A 13 -14.61 7.29 10.93
C ASN A 13 -13.26 8.02 11.06
N TYR A 14 -12.34 7.67 10.18
CA TYR A 14 -10.97 8.18 10.19
C TYR A 14 -10.58 8.62 8.78
N ARG A 15 -10.19 9.89 8.60
CA ARG A 15 -9.79 10.46 7.31
C ARG A 15 -10.82 10.27 6.18
N GLY A 16 -12.12 10.37 6.51
CA GLY A 16 -13.21 10.14 5.57
C GLY A 16 -13.54 8.67 5.31
N ILE A 17 -12.79 7.74 5.91
CA ILE A 17 -13.00 6.29 5.76
C ILE A 17 -14.08 5.84 6.74
N SER A 18 -15.11 5.13 6.26
CA SER A 18 -16.23 4.66 7.07
C SER A 18 -15.83 3.52 8.00
N GLU A 19 -16.55 3.38 9.12
CA GLU A 19 -16.36 2.28 10.08
C GLU A 19 -16.41 0.91 9.40
N ARG A 20 -17.38 0.72 8.51
CA ARG A 20 -17.52 -0.54 7.76
C ARG A 20 -16.25 -0.92 7.00
N VAL A 21 -15.58 0.04 6.37
CA VAL A 21 -14.33 -0.20 5.61
C VAL A 21 -13.18 -0.47 6.58
N LEU A 22 -13.09 0.28 7.68
CA LEU A 22 -12.08 0.07 8.71
C LEU A 22 -12.19 -1.33 9.32
N GLU A 23 -13.39 -1.71 9.76
CA GLU A 23 -13.65 -3.03 10.36
C GLU A 23 -13.36 -4.18 9.40
N SER A 24 -13.85 -4.08 8.16
CA SER A 24 -13.62 -5.13 7.15
C SER A 24 -12.15 -5.33 6.81
N ALA A 25 -11.32 -4.30 6.98
CA ALA A 25 -9.89 -4.35 6.74
C ALA A 25 -9.07 -4.70 8.00
N GLY A 26 -9.70 -5.05 9.12
CA GLY A 26 -9.02 -5.36 10.37
C GLY A 26 -8.30 -4.15 10.99
N VAL A 27 -8.82 -2.93 10.73
CA VAL A 27 -8.30 -1.69 11.33
C VAL A 27 -9.10 -1.34 12.57
N TYR A 28 -8.40 -1.08 13.65
CA TYR A 28 -9.02 -0.69 14.92
C TYR A 28 -8.21 0.40 15.62
N PHE A 29 -8.83 1.03 16.61
CA PHE A 29 -8.22 2.08 17.40
C PHE A 29 -8.13 1.67 18.86
N THR A 30 -7.12 2.16 19.54
CA THR A 30 -7.00 2.08 20.99
C THR A 30 -6.75 3.45 21.57
N LYS A 31 -7.15 3.65 22.82
CA LYS A 31 -6.93 4.89 23.56
C LYS A 31 -6.34 4.57 24.91
N THR A 32 -5.22 5.22 25.22
CA THR A 32 -4.60 5.13 26.54
C THR A 32 -5.36 5.96 27.57
N PRO A 33 -5.21 5.69 28.90
CA PRO A 33 -5.85 6.47 29.95
C PRO A 33 -5.47 7.97 29.94
N ASP A 34 -4.28 8.31 29.44
CA ASP A 34 -3.83 9.70 29.23
C ASP A 34 -4.35 10.32 27.93
N GLY A 35 -5.24 9.61 27.23
CA GLY A 35 -5.96 10.12 26.07
C GLY A 35 -5.25 10.01 24.74
N LYS A 36 -4.08 9.37 24.67
CA LYS A 36 -3.38 9.13 23.39
C LYS A 36 -4.08 8.05 22.59
N GLU A 37 -4.32 8.31 21.33
CA GLU A 37 -4.95 7.38 20.41
C GLU A 37 -3.92 6.73 19.48
N SER A 38 -4.15 5.46 19.16
CA SER A 38 -3.38 4.71 18.17
C SER A 38 -4.32 4.02 17.18
N VAL A 39 -3.96 4.05 15.90
CA VAL A 39 -4.57 3.22 14.86
C VAL A 39 -3.69 1.99 14.63
N HIS A 40 -4.34 0.85 14.45
CA HIS A 40 -3.70 -0.44 14.24
C HIS A 40 -4.13 -1.05 12.91
N TYR A 41 -3.16 -1.47 12.12
CA TYR A 41 -3.35 -2.13 10.83
C TYR A 41 -2.88 -3.58 10.95
N THR A 42 -3.79 -4.52 10.68
CA THR A 42 -3.50 -5.94 10.77
C THR A 42 -2.99 -6.47 9.43
N TYR A 43 -1.77 -6.98 9.44
CA TYR A 43 -1.13 -7.67 8.31
C TYR A 43 -1.13 -9.18 8.54
N PRO A 44 -0.88 -10.01 7.51
CA PRO A 44 -0.79 -11.47 7.68
C PRO A 44 0.18 -11.90 8.79
N HIS A 45 1.35 -11.25 8.90
CA HIS A 45 2.40 -11.62 9.86
C HIS A 45 2.80 -10.50 10.81
N ALA A 46 2.03 -9.41 10.86
CA ALA A 46 2.36 -8.27 11.72
C ALA A 46 1.13 -7.44 12.11
N THR A 47 1.31 -6.63 13.14
CA THR A 47 0.45 -5.47 13.42
C THR A 47 1.31 -4.22 13.40
N LYS A 48 0.96 -3.29 12.52
CA LYS A 48 1.55 -1.95 12.47
C LYS A 48 0.66 -1.00 13.24
N SER A 49 1.22 -0.31 14.21
CA SER A 49 0.51 0.64 15.06
C SER A 49 1.06 2.04 14.87
N ARG A 50 0.16 3.00 14.67
CA ARG A 50 0.51 4.41 14.53
C ARG A 50 -0.15 5.22 15.62
N GLN A 51 0.64 5.72 16.56
CA GLN A 51 0.17 6.66 17.57
C GLN A 51 0.08 8.07 16.94
N LEU A 52 -1.03 8.73 17.17
CA LEU A 52 -1.24 10.08 16.66
C LEU A 52 -0.60 11.11 17.62
N PRO A 53 0.17 12.12 17.11
CA PRO A 53 0.33 12.45 15.69
C PRO A 53 1.43 11.69 14.92
N LYS A 54 2.43 11.05 15.56
CA LYS A 54 3.52 10.48 14.71
C LYS A 54 4.49 9.49 15.39
N TYR A 55 4.02 8.43 16.01
CA TYR A 55 4.91 7.34 16.46
C TYR A 55 4.44 6.01 15.86
N ILE A 56 5.33 5.29 15.17
CA ILE A 56 5.01 4.02 14.50
C ILE A 56 5.75 2.90 15.20
N THR A 57 5.03 1.84 15.53
CA THR A 57 5.59 0.58 16.03
C THR A 57 5.09 -0.58 15.19
N THR A 58 5.84 -1.67 15.16
CA THR A 58 5.47 -2.91 14.48
C THR A 58 5.73 -4.08 15.40
N GLN A 59 4.73 -4.95 15.51
CA GLN A 59 4.87 -6.29 16.11
C GLN A 59 4.79 -7.31 14.97
N GLY A 60 5.76 -8.22 14.90
CA GLY A 60 5.87 -9.18 13.80
C GLY A 60 6.70 -8.67 12.62
N THR A 61 6.54 -9.28 11.46
CA THR A 61 7.34 -9.01 10.26
C THR A 61 6.48 -8.41 9.14
N LEU A 62 6.86 -7.22 8.67
CA LEU A 62 6.21 -6.55 7.54
C LEU A 62 6.81 -7.06 6.20
N ASP A 63 6.48 -8.29 5.84
CA ASP A 63 6.94 -8.99 4.64
C ASP A 63 5.86 -9.23 3.58
N SER A 64 4.69 -8.62 3.78
CA SER A 64 3.51 -8.75 2.95
C SER A 64 2.82 -7.40 2.75
N PHE A 65 1.94 -7.31 1.76
CA PHE A 65 1.08 -6.14 1.60
C PHE A 65 0.01 -6.09 2.69
N PHE A 66 -0.43 -4.90 3.05
CA PHE A 66 -1.64 -4.72 3.82
C PHE A 66 -2.86 -5.11 2.97
N GLY A 67 -3.67 -6.03 3.48
CA GLY A 67 -4.81 -6.60 2.78
C GLY A 67 -4.48 -7.67 1.75
N GLN A 68 -3.28 -8.27 1.82
CA GLN A 68 -2.86 -9.32 0.88
C GLN A 68 -3.77 -10.56 0.94
N ASP A 69 -4.23 -10.93 2.13
CA ASP A 69 -5.05 -12.13 2.33
C ASP A 69 -6.46 -12.02 1.74
N ASP A 70 -6.90 -10.80 1.41
CA ASP A 70 -8.22 -10.58 0.81
C ASP A 70 -8.29 -11.05 -0.66
N TYR A 71 -7.13 -11.24 -1.33
CA TYR A 71 -7.07 -11.52 -2.77
C TYR A 71 -6.00 -12.56 -3.08
N THR A 72 -6.35 -13.57 -3.86
CA THR A 72 -5.44 -14.67 -4.23
C THR A 72 -4.94 -14.62 -5.68
N GLY A 73 -5.42 -13.67 -6.47
CA GLY A 73 -5.09 -13.49 -7.88
C GLY A 73 -6.24 -12.89 -8.67
N GLY A 74 -6.02 -12.59 -9.94
CA GLY A 74 -7.05 -12.05 -10.82
C GLY A 74 -6.53 -11.21 -11.98
N LYS A 75 -7.44 -10.50 -12.63
CA LYS A 75 -7.09 -9.67 -13.79
C LYS A 75 -6.32 -8.41 -13.41
N THR A 76 -6.73 -7.74 -12.34
CA THR A 76 -6.15 -6.44 -11.98
C THR A 76 -6.08 -6.31 -10.47
N ILE A 77 -4.95 -5.80 -9.99
CA ILE A 77 -4.78 -5.37 -8.60
C ILE A 77 -4.31 -3.91 -8.55
N THR A 78 -4.84 -3.14 -7.60
CA THR A 78 -4.35 -1.79 -7.29
C THR A 78 -3.35 -1.87 -6.14
N ILE A 79 -2.27 -1.10 -6.23
CA ILE A 79 -1.27 -0.98 -5.16
C ILE A 79 -1.18 0.49 -4.77
N THR A 80 -1.34 0.78 -3.49
CA THR A 80 -1.17 2.11 -2.90
C THR A 80 0.09 2.18 -2.04
N GLU A 81 0.52 3.38 -1.71
CA GLU A 81 1.69 3.60 -0.86
C GLU A 81 1.35 3.48 0.62
N GLY A 82 0.18 3.95 1.05
CA GLY A 82 -0.27 3.95 2.42
C GLY A 82 -1.52 3.10 2.68
N GLU A 83 -1.69 2.70 3.94
CA GLU A 83 -2.88 1.95 4.38
C GLU A 83 -4.15 2.76 4.22
N GLU A 84 -4.11 4.06 4.54
CA GLU A 84 -5.25 4.96 4.39
C GLU A 84 -5.66 5.14 2.92
N ASP A 85 -4.69 5.12 2.00
CA ASP A 85 -4.96 5.18 0.56
C ASP A 85 -5.65 3.92 0.07
N ARG A 86 -5.18 2.73 0.50
CA ARG A 86 -5.86 1.47 0.23
C ARG A 86 -7.32 1.51 0.66
N LEU A 87 -7.57 1.92 1.90
CA LEU A 87 -8.92 1.99 2.46
C LEU A 87 -9.80 3.00 1.70
N SER A 88 -9.21 4.11 1.28
CA SER A 88 -9.89 5.11 0.44
C SER A 88 -10.25 4.54 -0.93
N VAL A 89 -9.34 3.82 -1.57
CA VAL A 89 -9.60 3.14 -2.85
C VAL A 89 -10.74 2.13 -2.69
N ILE A 90 -10.73 1.28 -1.64
CA ILE A 90 -11.81 0.33 -1.37
C ILE A 90 -13.14 1.06 -1.21
N GLN A 91 -13.18 2.16 -0.45
CA GLN A 91 -14.41 2.92 -0.25
C GLN A 91 -14.93 3.56 -1.55
N MET A 92 -14.04 4.07 -2.41
CA MET A 92 -14.42 4.71 -3.67
C MET A 92 -14.74 3.71 -4.79
N MET A 93 -14.00 2.59 -4.87
CA MET A 93 -14.08 1.62 -5.97
C MET A 93 -14.93 0.39 -5.63
N GLY A 94 -15.22 0.13 -4.36
CA GLY A 94 -15.89 -1.09 -3.89
C GLY A 94 -14.95 -2.30 -3.90
N ASP A 95 -15.46 -3.47 -4.34
CA ASP A 95 -14.78 -4.77 -4.26
C ASP A 95 -13.59 -4.97 -5.23
N TRP A 96 -13.01 -3.89 -5.72
CA TRP A 96 -11.84 -3.99 -6.59
C TRP A 96 -10.60 -4.36 -5.77
N PRO A 97 -9.79 -5.36 -6.23
CA PRO A 97 -8.58 -5.76 -5.53
C PRO A 97 -7.64 -4.58 -5.32
N CYS A 98 -7.33 -4.32 -4.05
CA CYS A 98 -6.45 -3.24 -3.64
C CYS A 98 -5.64 -3.63 -2.41
N VAL A 99 -4.32 -3.43 -2.46
CA VAL A 99 -3.38 -3.65 -1.37
C VAL A 99 -2.46 -2.44 -1.20
N SER A 100 -1.83 -2.28 -0.05
CA SER A 100 -0.79 -1.25 0.11
C SER A 100 0.56 -1.82 0.51
N VAL A 101 1.65 -1.13 0.13
CA VAL A 101 2.98 -1.47 0.63
C VAL A 101 3.06 -1.19 2.13
N PRO A 102 3.91 -1.93 2.90
CA PRO A 102 3.93 -1.80 4.35
C PRO A 102 4.63 -0.53 4.86
N ASN A 103 5.51 0.06 4.06
CA ASN A 103 6.27 1.25 4.39
C ASN A 103 7.02 1.80 3.17
N ALA A 104 7.64 2.96 3.30
CA ALA A 104 8.39 3.62 2.22
C ALA A 104 9.67 2.87 1.78
N SER A 105 10.20 1.98 2.62
CA SER A 105 11.42 1.19 2.33
C SER A 105 11.21 -0.28 2.71
N PRO A 106 10.42 -1.03 1.92
CA PRO A 106 10.15 -2.42 2.20
C PRO A 106 11.41 -3.29 2.16
N SER A 107 11.41 -4.33 3.01
CA SER A 107 12.54 -5.26 3.14
C SER A 107 12.76 -6.09 1.86
N LYS A 108 13.95 -6.69 1.73
CA LYS A 108 14.23 -7.66 0.65
C LYS A 108 13.23 -8.82 0.66
N GLN A 109 12.84 -9.32 1.84
CA GLN A 109 11.86 -10.40 1.98
C GLN A 109 10.50 -9.98 1.44
N PHE A 110 10.05 -8.75 1.73
CA PHE A 110 8.81 -8.22 1.15
C PHE A 110 8.84 -8.28 -0.38
N TRP A 111 9.92 -7.84 -1.02
CA TRP A 111 10.02 -7.83 -2.49
C TRP A 111 10.02 -9.24 -3.10
N THR A 112 10.63 -10.21 -2.41
CA THR A 112 10.57 -11.62 -2.81
C THR A 112 9.13 -12.15 -2.77
N ASN A 113 8.42 -11.92 -1.66
CA ASN A 113 7.03 -12.34 -1.49
C ASN A 113 6.09 -11.59 -2.45
N ALA A 114 6.31 -10.29 -2.64
CA ALA A 114 5.54 -9.45 -3.56
C ALA A 114 5.63 -9.94 -5.01
N ARG A 115 6.82 -10.41 -5.44
CA ARG A 115 7.01 -10.95 -6.78
C ARG A 115 6.17 -12.21 -7.00
N GLU A 116 6.15 -13.11 -6.04
CA GLU A 116 5.35 -14.33 -6.10
C GLU A 116 3.86 -13.98 -6.12
N TYR A 117 3.40 -13.19 -5.15
CA TYR A 117 2.01 -12.79 -5.00
C TYR A 117 1.45 -12.07 -6.23
N LEU A 118 2.15 -11.03 -6.72
CA LEU A 118 1.71 -10.23 -7.85
C LEU A 118 1.84 -10.95 -9.20
N GLY A 119 2.59 -12.05 -9.25
CA GLY A 119 2.66 -12.93 -10.41
C GLY A 119 1.29 -13.51 -10.81
N SER A 120 0.38 -13.65 -9.84
CA SER A 120 -0.99 -14.16 -10.01
C SER A 120 -1.98 -13.15 -10.64
N PHE A 121 -1.54 -11.92 -10.92
CA PHE A 121 -2.37 -10.87 -11.54
C PHE A 121 -1.87 -10.51 -12.94
N ASP A 122 -2.79 -10.22 -13.86
CA ASP A 122 -2.44 -9.84 -15.24
C ASP A 122 -2.01 -8.37 -15.34
N LYS A 123 -2.58 -7.48 -14.51
CA LYS A 123 -2.37 -6.04 -14.53
C LYS A 123 -2.18 -5.51 -13.12
N ILE A 124 -1.18 -4.65 -12.96
CA ILE A 124 -0.89 -3.93 -11.71
C ILE A 124 -1.15 -2.44 -11.96
N VAL A 125 -2.03 -1.83 -11.17
CA VAL A 125 -2.33 -0.40 -11.22
C VAL A 125 -1.76 0.25 -9.96
N LEU A 126 -0.78 1.12 -10.12
CA LEU A 126 -0.17 1.87 -9.03
C LEU A 126 -0.94 3.16 -8.78
N SER A 127 -1.45 3.33 -7.59
CA SER A 127 -2.04 4.56 -7.07
C SER A 127 -1.16 5.07 -5.94
N VAL A 128 0.04 5.51 -6.30
CA VAL A 128 1.10 5.99 -5.40
C VAL A 128 1.20 7.51 -5.46
N ASP A 129 1.79 8.11 -4.43
CA ASP A 129 1.88 9.56 -4.28
C ASP A 129 2.54 10.24 -5.50
N ASN A 130 2.15 11.49 -5.76
CA ASN A 130 2.75 12.33 -6.81
C ASN A 130 4.00 13.03 -6.28
N ASP A 131 4.99 12.25 -5.84
CA ASP A 131 6.25 12.75 -5.30
C ASP A 131 7.41 11.79 -5.64
N GLU A 132 8.65 12.18 -5.30
CA GLU A 132 9.86 11.41 -5.60
C GLU A 132 9.82 9.97 -4.99
N PRO A 133 9.41 9.75 -3.73
CA PRO A 133 9.21 8.40 -3.19
C PRO A 133 8.22 7.55 -3.99
N GLY A 134 7.09 8.12 -4.38
CA GLY A 134 6.09 7.44 -5.22
C GLY A 134 6.62 7.10 -6.60
N ASP A 135 7.46 7.96 -7.19
CA ASP A 135 8.15 7.70 -8.46
C ASP A 135 9.14 6.54 -8.32
N ALA A 136 9.95 6.53 -7.25
CA ALA A 136 10.89 5.45 -6.98
C ALA A 136 10.17 4.10 -6.76
N LEU A 137 9.04 4.12 -6.05
CA LEU A 137 8.21 2.94 -5.85
C LEU A 137 7.62 2.42 -7.17
N ALA A 138 7.11 3.30 -8.02
CA ALA A 138 6.60 2.95 -9.34
C ALA A 138 7.69 2.33 -10.23
N HIS A 139 8.89 2.87 -10.16
CA HIS A 139 10.05 2.32 -10.85
C HIS A 139 10.37 0.90 -10.40
N LYS A 140 10.40 0.64 -9.11
CA LYS A 140 10.68 -0.68 -8.55
C LYS A 140 9.66 -1.72 -9.05
N PHE A 141 8.36 -1.40 -9.05
CA PHE A 141 7.34 -2.27 -9.61
C PHE A 141 7.50 -2.49 -11.10
N PHE A 142 7.85 -1.45 -11.87
CA PHE A 142 8.12 -1.60 -13.30
C PHE A 142 9.29 -2.57 -13.58
N GLN A 143 10.36 -2.48 -12.80
CA GLN A 143 11.50 -3.40 -12.93
C GLN A 143 11.12 -4.86 -12.66
N LEU A 144 10.27 -5.11 -11.64
CA LEU A 144 9.82 -6.44 -11.28
C LEU A 144 8.81 -7.03 -12.28
N PHE A 145 7.97 -6.18 -12.87
CA PHE A 145 6.85 -6.59 -13.73
C PHE A 145 6.79 -5.76 -15.02
N PRO A 146 7.80 -5.85 -15.89
CA PRO A 146 7.82 -5.07 -17.12
C PRO A 146 6.60 -5.40 -17.98
N GLY A 147 5.91 -4.36 -18.43
CA GLY A 147 4.74 -4.49 -19.30
C GLY A 147 3.39 -4.71 -18.60
N LYS A 148 3.36 -5.03 -17.30
CA LYS A 148 2.12 -5.20 -16.51
C LYS A 148 1.72 -3.98 -15.69
N VAL A 149 2.61 -3.00 -15.51
CA VAL A 149 2.46 -1.88 -14.57
C VAL A 149 1.88 -0.65 -15.24
N TYR A 150 0.85 -0.11 -14.61
CA TYR A 150 0.16 1.12 -14.96
C TYR A 150 0.16 2.06 -13.76
N ARG A 151 0.13 3.36 -13.98
CA ARG A 151 0.08 4.36 -12.91
C ARG A 151 -1.12 5.28 -13.08
N VAL A 152 -1.81 5.52 -11.98
CA VAL A 152 -2.87 6.53 -11.87
C VAL A 152 -2.23 7.90 -11.85
N ASN A 153 -2.77 8.82 -12.63
CA ASN A 153 -2.41 10.24 -12.52
C ASN A 153 -3.40 10.91 -11.55
N HIS A 154 -2.92 11.24 -10.36
CA HIS A 154 -3.75 11.90 -9.33
C HIS A 154 -4.03 13.39 -9.63
N GLY A 155 -3.42 13.98 -10.68
CA GLY A 155 -3.62 15.38 -11.07
C GLY A 155 -3.19 16.34 -9.95
N LYS A 156 -4.16 17.11 -9.43
CA LYS A 156 -3.95 18.08 -8.33
C LYS A 156 -3.83 17.42 -6.95
N HIS A 157 -4.28 16.18 -6.78
CA HIS A 157 -4.28 15.46 -5.53
C HIS A 157 -2.94 14.80 -5.26
N LYS A 158 -2.54 14.78 -4.00
CA LYS A 158 -1.32 14.10 -3.59
C LYS A 158 -1.46 12.58 -3.70
N ASP A 159 -2.55 12.04 -3.16
CA ASP A 159 -2.80 10.63 -2.92
C ASP A 159 -4.28 10.27 -3.10
N ALA A 160 -4.63 8.99 -2.97
CA ALA A 160 -6.01 8.52 -3.11
C ALA A 160 -6.92 8.99 -1.98
N ASN A 161 -6.39 9.15 -0.75
CA ASN A 161 -7.19 9.63 0.36
C ASN A 161 -7.64 11.08 0.18
N ALA A 162 -6.86 11.91 -0.50
CA ALA A 162 -7.24 13.28 -0.80
C ALA A 162 -8.53 13.35 -1.64
N PHE A 163 -8.69 12.51 -2.66
CA PHE A 163 -9.94 12.42 -3.43
C PHE A 163 -11.14 12.07 -2.54
N LEU A 164 -10.96 11.11 -1.62
CA LEU A 164 -12.04 10.71 -0.72
C LEU A 164 -12.45 11.86 0.21
N GLN A 165 -11.49 12.56 0.80
CA GLN A 165 -11.75 13.66 1.73
C GLN A 165 -12.39 14.87 1.05
N GLU A 166 -12.08 15.11 -0.23
CA GLU A 166 -12.69 16.18 -1.03
C GLU A 166 -14.03 15.78 -1.68
N GLY A 167 -14.47 14.51 -1.53
CA GLY A 167 -15.71 14.01 -2.11
C GLY A 167 -15.63 13.74 -3.61
N GLU A 168 -14.43 13.70 -4.19
CA GLU A 168 -14.16 13.55 -5.62
C GLU A 168 -13.97 12.06 -6.02
N GLN A 169 -14.90 11.19 -5.60
CA GLN A 169 -14.83 9.75 -5.86
C GLN A 169 -14.93 9.40 -7.34
N GLN A 170 -15.74 10.17 -8.10
CA GLN A 170 -15.93 9.91 -9.52
C GLN A 170 -14.68 10.31 -10.32
N GLU A 171 -14.00 11.37 -9.91
CA GLU A 171 -12.73 11.83 -10.45
C GLU A 171 -11.64 10.79 -10.24
N TYR A 172 -11.57 10.19 -9.04
CA TYR A 172 -10.65 9.07 -8.78
C TYR A 172 -10.93 7.88 -9.70
N LYS A 173 -12.20 7.46 -9.83
CA LYS A 173 -12.59 6.37 -10.74
C LYS A 173 -12.15 6.66 -12.18
N THR A 174 -12.36 7.89 -12.65
CA THR A 174 -11.94 8.31 -13.97
C THR A 174 -10.42 8.26 -14.14
N ALA A 175 -9.67 8.77 -13.15
CA ALA A 175 -8.21 8.71 -13.14
C ALA A 175 -7.69 7.26 -13.15
N TRP A 176 -8.32 6.37 -12.40
CA TRP A 176 -7.96 4.96 -12.32
C TRP A 176 -8.20 4.23 -13.67
N TRP A 177 -9.34 4.46 -14.32
CA TRP A 177 -9.64 3.88 -15.64
C TRP A 177 -8.70 4.40 -16.73
N ASN A 178 -8.21 5.63 -16.59
CA ASN A 178 -7.25 6.27 -17.49
C ASN A 178 -5.78 6.02 -17.09
N ALA A 179 -5.51 5.12 -16.13
CA ALA A 179 -4.16 4.80 -15.73
C ALA A 179 -3.30 4.42 -16.94
N SER A 180 -2.15 5.06 -17.06
CA SER A 180 -1.24 4.89 -18.19
C SER A 180 -0.16 3.86 -17.89
N LYS A 181 0.24 3.13 -18.94
CA LYS A 181 1.32 2.14 -18.81
C LYS A 181 2.64 2.84 -18.46
N VAL A 182 3.30 2.35 -17.42
CA VAL A 182 4.64 2.84 -17.05
C VAL A 182 5.62 2.44 -18.14
N LYS A 183 6.39 3.41 -18.63
CA LYS A 183 7.40 3.23 -19.69
C LYS A 183 8.80 3.48 -19.12
N PRO A 184 9.86 2.88 -19.73
CA PRO A 184 11.24 3.12 -19.29
C PRO A 184 11.63 4.61 -19.27
N ASP A 185 11.13 5.37 -20.25
CA ASP A 185 11.47 6.81 -20.42
C ASP A 185 10.84 7.72 -19.36
N ASN A 186 9.85 7.22 -18.63
CA ASN A 186 9.25 7.94 -17.49
C ASN A 186 10.01 7.69 -16.19
N VAL A 187 11.12 7.01 -16.30
CA VAL A 187 11.94 6.57 -15.20
C VAL A 187 13.33 7.17 -15.42
N ASN A 188 13.68 8.18 -14.63
CA ASN A 188 15.02 8.75 -14.62
C ASN A 188 16.02 7.70 -14.06
N THR A 189 16.39 6.73 -14.88
CA THR A 189 17.41 5.75 -14.54
C THR A 189 18.75 6.19 -15.09
N THR A 190 19.69 6.42 -14.20
CA THR A 190 21.11 6.40 -14.60
C THR A 190 21.54 4.95 -14.84
N ALA A 191 22.50 4.74 -15.76
CA ALA A 191 23.06 3.40 -16.02
C ALA A 191 23.61 2.71 -14.74
N GLU A 192 23.97 3.50 -13.72
CA GLU A 192 24.44 3.02 -12.42
C GLU A 192 23.32 2.36 -11.58
N ASP A 193 22.06 2.82 -11.70
CA ASP A 193 20.93 2.20 -11.00
C ASP A 193 20.59 0.85 -11.62
N PHE A 194 20.81 0.68 -12.93
CA PHE A 194 20.62 -0.58 -13.63
C PHE A 194 21.61 -1.65 -13.16
N LEU A 195 22.86 -1.27 -12.90
CA LEU A 195 23.92 -2.16 -12.44
C LEU A 195 23.68 -2.62 -10.99
N LYS A 196 23.20 -1.75 -10.10
CA LYS A 196 22.88 -2.11 -8.72
C LYS A 196 21.79 -3.17 -8.61
N VAL A 197 20.77 -3.13 -9.50
CA VAL A 197 19.70 -4.13 -9.52
C VAL A 197 20.20 -5.49 -10.02
N TYR A 198 21.17 -5.50 -10.92
CA TYR A 198 21.75 -6.73 -11.46
C TYR A 198 22.62 -7.46 -10.42
N ASP A 199 23.36 -6.72 -9.59
CA ASP A 199 24.17 -7.29 -8.51
C ASP A 199 23.33 -7.75 -7.31
N GLU A 200 22.08 -7.27 -7.16
CA GLU A 200 21.16 -7.66 -6.10
C GLU A 200 20.24 -8.83 -6.46
N THR A 201 20.20 -9.26 -7.73
CA THR A 201 19.44 -10.47 -8.15
C THR A 201 20.25 -11.72 -7.82
N PRO A 202 19.70 -12.69 -7.04
CA PRO A 202 20.39 -13.94 -6.80
C PRO A 202 20.59 -14.68 -8.12
N ASN A 203 21.84 -15.05 -8.42
CA ASN A 203 22.13 -16.03 -9.46
C ASN A 203 21.48 -17.36 -9.06
N TYR A 204 20.37 -17.72 -9.71
CA TYR A 204 19.89 -19.09 -9.66
C TYR A 204 20.75 -19.91 -10.63
N GLU A 205 21.73 -20.63 -10.10
CA GLU A 205 22.34 -21.76 -10.82
C GLU A 205 21.25 -22.82 -10.96
N TYR A 206 20.92 -23.13 -12.20
CA TYR A 206 20.08 -24.30 -12.54
C TYR A 206 20.89 -25.56 -12.25
N PHE A 207 20.39 -26.35 -11.30
CA PHE A 207 20.72 -27.77 -11.19
C PHE A 207 19.59 -28.58 -11.75
#